data_8b5cd72aa1683addd2dd9d1a9ac29e4d
#
_entry.id   8b5cd72aa1683addd2dd9d1a9ac29e4d
#
_cell.length_a   1.000
_cell.length_b   1.000
_cell.length_c   1.000
_cell.angle_alpha   90.00
_cell.angle_beta   90.00
_cell.angle_gamma   90.00
#
_symmetry.space_group_name_H-M   'P 1'
#
loop_
_entity.id
_entity.type
_entity.pdbx_description
1 polymer ?
#
loop_
_entity_poly.entity_id
_entity_poly.type
_entity_poly.pdbx_seq_one_letter_code
_entity_poly.pdbx_strand_id
1 'polypeptide(L)'
;MGTLKTGISGLDEMLCGGIPQGHTVAVLGSPGTGKSTLVLQYIYTGLQNDENCVYLSLEESENNLMKTAMIFGWDLKPYIDNKKLTLVNFNKLNFREMITRFESDLPKLLKSLNIKRLVIDPITLYEMIYDTESERRDHLFNFSQVLKETGITVVMTSEISKESPYSSKYGLLEYITDGVIIMQQVRHSDLTAVTNVIEVLKMRHIDHSKEIKSYSITKNGIVVHSGSGVFI
;
A
#
# COMPACT_ATOMS: atom_id res chain seq x y z
N MET A 1 -18.80 0.68 10.81
CA MET A 1 -17.41 0.24 10.81
C MET A 1 -16.54 1.48 10.68
N GLY A 2 -15.53 1.69 11.52
CA GLY A 2 -14.67 2.87 11.42
C GLY A 2 -13.77 2.81 10.17
N THR A 3 -13.35 3.96 9.65
CA THR A 3 -12.42 4.05 8.53
C THR A 3 -11.13 4.76 8.94
N LEU A 4 -10.02 4.45 8.27
CA LEU A 4 -8.75 5.16 8.39
C LEU A 4 -8.55 5.98 7.11
N LYS A 5 -8.41 7.30 7.28
CA LYS A 5 -8.14 8.19 6.14
C LYS A 5 -6.80 7.89 5.50
N THR A 6 -6.76 7.95 4.18
CA THR A 6 -5.49 7.83 3.44
C THR A 6 -4.68 9.13 3.50
N GLY A 7 -5.34 10.25 3.76
CA GLY A 7 -4.76 11.58 3.66
C GLY A 7 -4.69 12.10 2.22
N ILE A 8 -5.31 11.37 1.29
CA ILE A 8 -5.46 11.76 -0.11
C ILE A 8 -6.94 12.08 -0.32
N SER A 9 -7.31 13.36 -0.30
CA SER A 9 -8.70 13.81 -0.21
C SER A 9 -9.61 13.17 -1.25
N GLY A 10 -9.29 13.21 -2.51
CA GLY A 10 -10.09 12.59 -3.56
C GLY A 10 -10.14 11.06 -3.47
N LEU A 11 -9.10 10.39 -2.96
CA LEU A 11 -9.12 8.95 -2.72
C LEU A 11 -10.00 8.60 -1.52
N ASP A 12 -9.94 9.39 -0.45
CA ASP A 12 -10.83 9.20 0.70
C ASP A 12 -12.31 9.37 0.31
N GLU A 13 -12.62 10.28 -0.63
CA GLU A 13 -13.96 10.41 -1.21
C GLU A 13 -14.37 9.16 -2.00
N MET A 14 -13.47 8.62 -2.86
CA MET A 14 -13.70 7.38 -3.61
C MET A 14 -13.96 6.18 -2.69
N LEU A 15 -13.39 6.19 -1.49
CA LEU A 15 -13.52 5.16 -0.45
C LEU A 15 -14.61 5.47 0.59
N CYS A 16 -15.49 6.44 0.33
CA CYS A 16 -16.54 6.86 1.25
C CYS A 16 -16.03 7.18 2.67
N GLY A 17 -14.85 7.80 2.76
CA GLY A 17 -14.25 8.28 4.03
C GLY A 17 -12.91 7.63 4.40
N GLY A 18 -12.40 6.68 3.62
CA GLY A 18 -11.11 6.04 3.84
C GLY A 18 -11.17 4.51 3.85
N ILE A 19 -10.05 3.87 4.19
CA ILE A 19 -9.94 2.40 4.25
C ILE A 19 -10.66 1.88 5.52
N PRO A 20 -11.57 0.89 5.40
CA PRO A 20 -12.21 0.30 6.58
C PRO A 20 -11.20 -0.34 7.52
N GLN A 21 -11.38 -0.13 8.82
CA GLN A 21 -10.49 -0.70 9.82
C GLN A 21 -10.47 -2.22 9.76
N GLY A 22 -9.27 -2.80 9.91
CA GLY A 22 -9.05 -4.24 9.86
C GLY A 22 -9.02 -4.82 8.44
N HIS A 23 -9.13 -3.99 7.39
CA HIS A 23 -9.02 -4.46 6.01
C HIS A 23 -7.58 -4.57 5.54
N THR A 24 -7.36 -5.53 4.66
CA THR A 24 -6.14 -5.66 3.87
C THR A 24 -6.40 -5.14 2.46
N VAL A 25 -5.62 -4.14 2.04
CA VAL A 25 -5.78 -3.45 0.75
C VAL A 25 -4.50 -3.57 -0.07
N ALA A 26 -4.63 -3.99 -1.33
CA ALA A 26 -3.54 -3.97 -2.30
C ALA A 26 -3.58 -2.70 -3.15
N VAL A 27 -2.43 -2.04 -3.32
CA VAL A 27 -2.21 -0.94 -4.25
C VAL A 27 -1.36 -1.46 -5.39
N LEU A 28 -1.96 -1.62 -6.56
CA LEU A 28 -1.34 -2.19 -7.75
C LEU A 28 -0.93 -1.08 -8.72
N GLY A 29 0.17 -1.27 -9.43
CA GLY A 29 0.57 -0.33 -10.47
C GLY A 29 1.95 -0.60 -11.06
N SER A 30 2.21 -0.04 -12.23
CA SER A 30 3.52 -0.07 -12.88
C SER A 30 4.57 0.70 -12.10
N PRO A 31 5.87 0.49 -12.36
CA PRO A 31 6.91 1.36 -11.83
C PRO A 31 6.65 2.84 -12.21
N GLY A 32 6.90 3.74 -11.24
CA GLY A 32 6.73 5.18 -11.45
C GLY A 32 5.31 5.73 -11.25
N THR A 33 4.30 4.90 -10.95
CA THR A 33 2.94 5.38 -10.66
C THR A 33 2.78 6.02 -9.27
N GLY A 34 3.77 5.93 -8.39
CA GLY A 34 3.72 6.55 -7.06
C GLY A 34 3.10 5.68 -5.96
N LYS A 35 3.12 4.36 -6.11
CA LYS A 35 2.62 3.43 -5.08
C LYS A 35 3.27 3.67 -3.71
N SER A 36 4.60 3.72 -3.66
CA SER A 36 5.35 3.98 -2.42
C SER A 36 5.02 5.37 -1.85
N THR A 37 4.80 6.37 -2.70
CA THR A 37 4.35 7.70 -2.26
C THR A 37 2.96 7.64 -1.62
N LEU A 38 2.03 6.88 -2.21
CA LEU A 38 0.68 6.68 -1.66
C LEU A 38 0.74 6.08 -0.26
N VAL A 39 1.48 4.97 -0.11
CA VAL A 39 1.53 4.27 1.18
C VAL A 39 2.34 5.05 2.23
N LEU A 40 3.32 5.84 1.80
CA LEU A 40 4.05 6.74 2.69
C LEU A 40 3.16 7.88 3.19
N GLN A 41 2.31 8.46 2.32
CA GLN A 41 1.31 9.46 2.70
C GLN A 41 0.27 8.87 3.66
N TYR A 42 -0.18 7.64 3.42
CA TYR A 42 -1.09 6.91 4.30
C TYR A 42 -0.49 6.71 5.71
N ILE A 43 0.79 6.36 5.80
CA ILE A 43 1.50 6.23 7.09
C ILE A 43 1.61 7.60 7.76
N TYR A 44 2.07 8.62 7.04
CA TYR A 44 2.23 9.97 7.60
C TYR A 44 0.92 10.54 8.15
N THR A 45 -0.19 10.29 7.44
CA THR A 45 -1.52 10.67 7.92
C THR A 45 -1.90 9.97 9.23
N GLY A 46 -1.56 8.69 9.37
CA GLY A 46 -1.75 7.97 10.64
C GLY A 46 -0.95 8.56 11.78
N LEU A 47 0.32 8.87 11.51
CA LEU A 47 1.21 9.50 12.50
C LEU A 47 0.70 10.87 12.97
N GLN A 48 0.16 11.67 12.05
CA GLN A 48 -0.47 12.95 12.39
C GLN A 48 -1.73 12.80 13.26
N ASN A 49 -2.40 11.65 13.18
CA ASN A 49 -3.55 11.30 14.02
C ASN A 49 -3.17 10.53 15.29
N ASP A 50 -1.91 10.59 15.70
CA ASP A 50 -1.35 9.92 16.88
C ASP A 50 -1.46 8.38 16.86
N GLU A 51 -1.57 7.78 15.66
CA GLU A 51 -1.65 6.33 15.47
C GLU A 51 -0.26 5.70 15.44
N ASN A 52 -0.12 4.49 16.00
CA ASN A 52 1.12 3.72 15.88
C ASN A 52 1.14 3.00 14.53
N CYS A 53 2.23 3.16 13.79
CA CYS A 53 2.39 2.68 12.44
C CYS A 53 3.63 1.81 12.27
N VAL A 54 3.53 0.82 11.38
CA VAL A 54 4.68 0.03 10.91
C VAL A 54 4.79 0.18 9.40
N TYR A 55 5.98 0.47 8.91
CA TYR A 55 6.31 0.42 7.50
C TYR A 55 7.36 -0.67 7.27
N LEU A 56 6.96 -1.73 6.61
CA LEU A 56 7.82 -2.82 6.21
C LEU A 56 8.28 -2.58 4.77
N SER A 57 9.55 -2.22 4.62
CA SER A 57 10.17 -2.06 3.31
C SER A 57 10.94 -3.30 2.92
N LEU A 58 10.59 -3.88 1.79
CA LEU A 58 11.29 -5.04 1.23
C LEU A 58 12.32 -4.66 0.15
N GLU A 59 12.33 -3.41 -0.27
CA GLU A 59 13.21 -2.92 -1.34
C GLU A 59 14.07 -1.72 -0.92
N GLU A 60 13.45 -0.68 -0.33
CA GLU A 60 14.15 0.55 -0.02
C GLU A 60 14.73 0.57 1.40
N SER A 61 15.90 1.18 1.54
CA SER A 61 16.52 1.41 2.85
C SER A 61 15.76 2.48 3.65
N GLU A 62 15.85 2.42 4.98
CA GLU A 62 15.29 3.42 5.89
C GLU A 62 15.72 4.86 5.50
N ASN A 63 17.01 5.06 5.22
CA ASN A 63 17.53 6.35 4.81
C ASN A 63 16.88 6.88 3.53
N ASN A 64 16.61 6.02 2.55
CA ASN A 64 15.95 6.42 1.31
C ASN A 64 14.50 6.77 1.56
N LEU A 65 13.78 5.98 2.35
CA LEU A 65 12.39 6.29 2.73
C LEU A 65 12.30 7.63 3.46
N MET A 66 13.21 7.91 4.39
CA MET A 66 13.24 9.21 5.10
C MET A 66 13.52 10.37 4.14
N LYS A 67 14.45 10.21 3.19
CA LYS A 67 14.71 11.23 2.16
C LYS A 67 13.48 11.45 1.27
N THR A 68 12.84 10.38 0.84
CA THR A 68 11.62 10.46 0.01
C THR A 68 10.50 11.18 0.77
N ALA A 69 10.27 10.84 2.04
CA ALA A 69 9.29 11.53 2.88
C ALA A 69 9.59 13.04 3.00
N MET A 70 10.85 13.38 3.20
CA MET A 70 11.28 14.77 3.34
C MET A 70 11.05 15.61 2.07
N ILE A 71 11.10 15.03 0.87
CA ILE A 71 10.76 15.72 -0.40
C ILE A 71 9.33 16.27 -0.36
N PHE A 72 8.43 15.54 0.32
CA PHE A 72 7.02 15.95 0.49
C PHE A 72 6.79 16.77 1.79
N GLY A 73 7.85 17.10 2.53
CA GLY A 73 7.74 17.81 3.80
C GLY A 73 7.28 16.92 4.97
N TRP A 74 7.34 15.60 4.82
CA TRP A 74 6.93 14.64 5.85
C TRP A 74 8.14 14.22 6.68
N ASP A 75 8.38 14.94 7.77
CA ASP A 75 9.45 14.58 8.71
C ASP A 75 9.02 13.37 9.55
N LEU A 76 9.63 12.21 9.27
CA LEU A 76 9.35 10.96 9.98
C LEU A 76 10.20 10.78 11.25
N LYS A 77 11.30 11.54 11.37
CA LYS A 77 12.25 11.32 12.47
C LYS A 77 11.64 11.48 13.87
N PRO A 78 10.83 12.50 14.18
CA PRO A 78 10.20 12.62 15.49
C PRO A 78 9.31 11.42 15.85
N TYR A 79 8.64 10.82 14.86
CA TYR A 79 7.77 9.67 15.09
C TYR A 79 8.55 8.38 15.32
N ILE A 80 9.73 8.23 14.70
CA ILE A 80 10.65 7.11 14.97
C ILE A 80 11.22 7.25 16.38
N ASP A 81 11.72 8.43 16.75
CA ASP A 81 12.32 8.71 18.07
C ASP A 81 11.29 8.45 19.19
N ASN A 82 10.01 8.77 18.97
CA ASN A 82 8.90 8.55 19.91
C ASN A 82 8.23 7.16 19.79
N LYS A 83 8.78 6.26 18.97
CA LYS A 83 8.27 4.90 18.74
C LYS A 83 6.84 4.83 18.21
N LYS A 84 6.36 5.90 17.57
CA LYS A 84 5.08 5.93 16.83
C LYS A 84 5.20 5.31 15.45
N LEU A 85 6.39 5.40 14.85
CA LEU A 85 6.72 4.75 13.60
C LEU A 85 7.84 3.73 13.82
N THR A 86 7.59 2.50 13.40
CA THR A 86 8.62 1.47 13.27
C THR A 86 8.89 1.22 11.79
N LEU A 87 10.11 1.52 11.35
CA LEU A 87 10.59 1.15 10.01
C LEU A 87 11.29 -0.20 10.12
N VAL A 88 10.87 -1.15 9.31
CA VAL A 88 11.50 -2.47 9.21
C VAL A 88 12.01 -2.63 7.78
N ASN A 89 13.32 -2.85 7.65
CA ASN A 89 13.94 -3.10 6.35
C ASN A 89 14.52 -4.51 6.31
N PHE A 90 14.22 -5.26 5.26
CA PHE A 90 14.76 -6.59 5.07
C PHE A 90 16.02 -6.55 4.21
N ASN A 91 17.14 -6.99 4.78
CA ASN A 91 18.38 -7.11 4.04
C ASN A 91 18.32 -8.34 3.10
N LYS A 92 18.73 -8.16 1.84
CA LYS A 92 18.66 -9.18 0.78
C LYS A 92 19.44 -10.48 1.07
N LEU A 93 20.40 -10.48 1.99
CA LEU A 93 21.31 -11.60 2.21
C LEU A 93 20.65 -12.83 2.90
N ASN A 94 19.57 -12.64 3.70
CA ASN A 94 18.90 -13.74 4.40
C ASN A 94 17.37 -13.58 4.34
N PHE A 95 16.87 -13.09 3.22
CA PHE A 95 15.49 -12.66 3.06
C PHE A 95 14.48 -13.78 3.39
N ARG A 96 14.68 -15.01 2.92
CA ARG A 96 13.79 -16.15 3.19
C ARG A 96 13.70 -16.49 4.69
N GLU A 97 14.82 -16.57 5.39
CA GLU A 97 14.85 -16.84 6.84
C GLU A 97 14.22 -15.70 7.64
N MET A 98 14.49 -14.46 7.24
CA MET A 98 13.91 -13.30 7.89
C MET A 98 12.40 -13.24 7.73
N ILE A 99 11.87 -13.58 6.56
CA ILE A 99 10.42 -13.63 6.32
C ILE A 99 9.76 -14.72 7.16
N THR A 100 10.31 -15.92 7.23
CA THR A 100 9.75 -17.01 8.04
C THR A 100 9.69 -16.63 9.52
N ARG A 101 10.72 -15.99 10.06
CA ARG A 101 10.72 -15.46 11.43
C ARG A 101 9.72 -14.31 11.59
N PHE A 102 9.65 -13.43 10.61
CA PHE A 102 8.74 -12.32 10.63
C PHE A 102 7.27 -12.78 10.64
N GLU A 103 6.90 -13.76 9.83
CA GLU A 103 5.54 -14.34 9.84
C GLU A 103 5.14 -14.85 11.22
N SER A 104 6.08 -15.50 11.95
CA SER A 104 5.81 -16.04 13.29
C SER A 104 5.73 -14.96 14.37
N ASP A 105 6.54 -13.93 14.28
CA ASP A 105 6.71 -12.91 15.32
C ASP A 105 5.87 -11.67 15.11
N LEU A 106 5.53 -11.38 13.83
CA LEU A 106 4.77 -10.19 13.43
C LEU A 106 3.47 -10.00 14.24
N PRO A 107 2.59 -11.00 14.38
CA PRO A 107 1.32 -10.80 15.10
C PRO A 107 1.52 -10.38 16.56
N LYS A 108 2.53 -10.94 17.22
CA LYS A 108 2.87 -10.58 18.59
C LYS A 108 3.41 -9.16 18.68
N LEU A 109 4.30 -8.80 17.74
CA LEU A 109 4.87 -7.47 17.66
C LEU A 109 3.77 -6.42 17.42
N LEU A 110 2.92 -6.65 16.43
CA LEU A 110 1.85 -5.74 16.08
C LEU A 110 0.88 -5.48 17.24
N LYS A 111 0.50 -6.54 17.97
CA LYS A 111 -0.35 -6.42 19.16
C LYS A 111 0.35 -5.68 20.31
N SER A 112 1.62 -6.02 20.59
CA SER A 112 2.37 -5.42 21.71
C SER A 112 2.59 -3.91 21.53
N LEU A 113 2.74 -3.44 20.28
CA LEU A 113 2.94 -2.04 19.94
C LEU A 113 1.62 -1.28 19.67
N ASN A 114 0.46 -1.92 19.83
CA ASN A 114 -0.87 -1.33 19.53
C ASN A 114 -0.91 -0.66 18.15
N ILE A 115 -0.41 -1.38 17.13
CA ILE A 115 -0.32 -0.88 15.77
C ILE A 115 -1.72 -0.71 15.16
N LYS A 116 -1.93 0.40 14.45
CA LYS A 116 -3.16 0.68 13.70
C LYS A 116 -2.97 0.50 12.20
N ARG A 117 -1.79 0.88 11.69
CA ARG A 117 -1.48 0.81 10.26
C ARG A 117 -0.22 0.00 10.03
N LEU A 118 -0.30 -0.94 9.11
CA LEU A 118 0.84 -1.68 8.57
C LEU A 118 0.94 -1.42 7.06
N VAL A 119 2.12 -1.07 6.60
CA VAL A 119 2.45 -1.02 5.17
C VAL A 119 3.47 -2.10 4.84
N ILE A 120 3.30 -2.78 3.70
CA ILE A 120 4.26 -3.73 3.13
C ILE A 120 4.58 -3.26 1.71
N ASP A 121 5.82 -2.85 1.46
CA ASP A 121 6.20 -2.22 0.18
C ASP A 121 7.54 -2.75 -0.37
N PRO A 122 7.50 -3.50 -1.51
CA PRO A 122 6.34 -4.14 -2.13
C PRO A 122 6.15 -5.60 -1.69
N ILE A 123 4.92 -6.08 -1.59
CA ILE A 123 4.61 -7.51 -1.30
C ILE A 123 5.09 -8.43 -2.42
N THR A 124 5.29 -7.91 -3.63
CA THR A 124 5.82 -8.67 -4.78
C THR A 124 7.12 -9.41 -4.45
N LEU A 125 8.01 -8.80 -3.66
CA LEU A 125 9.27 -9.44 -3.27
C LEU A 125 9.06 -10.62 -2.32
N TYR A 126 8.04 -10.57 -1.48
CA TYR A 126 7.62 -11.72 -0.68
C TYR A 126 7.10 -12.85 -1.58
N GLU A 127 6.27 -12.53 -2.58
CA GLU A 127 5.75 -13.51 -3.53
C GLU A 127 6.86 -14.20 -4.34
N MET A 128 7.94 -13.49 -4.65
CA MET A 128 9.07 -14.00 -5.42
C MET A 128 9.95 -15.04 -4.70
N ILE A 129 9.77 -15.22 -3.38
CA ILE A 129 10.54 -16.23 -2.62
C ILE A 129 10.11 -17.65 -2.99
N TYR A 130 8.85 -17.80 -3.43
CA TYR A 130 8.23 -19.10 -3.70
C TYR A 130 8.31 -19.41 -5.19
N ASP A 131 8.82 -20.60 -5.51
CA ASP A 131 9.11 -21.00 -6.88
C ASP A 131 7.85 -21.43 -7.63
N THR A 132 6.92 -22.09 -6.94
CA THR A 132 5.68 -22.59 -7.56
C THR A 132 4.49 -21.67 -7.25
N GLU A 133 3.49 -21.68 -8.13
CA GLU A 133 2.24 -20.95 -7.93
C GLU A 133 1.48 -21.46 -6.70
N SER A 134 1.46 -22.76 -6.47
CA SER A 134 0.80 -23.37 -5.31
C SER A 134 1.42 -22.89 -4.00
N GLU A 135 2.74 -22.97 -3.87
CA GLU A 135 3.44 -22.48 -2.67
C GLU A 135 3.16 -21.00 -2.43
N ARG A 136 3.29 -20.19 -3.48
CA ARG A 136 3.03 -18.74 -3.41
C ARG A 136 1.63 -18.45 -2.91
N ARG A 137 0.62 -19.17 -3.45
CA ARG A 137 -0.77 -19.01 -3.05
C ARG A 137 -1.00 -19.42 -1.59
N ASP A 138 -0.46 -20.56 -1.18
CA ASP A 138 -0.65 -21.09 0.17
C ASP A 138 0.00 -20.17 1.22
N HIS A 139 1.24 -19.75 0.98
CA HIS A 139 1.94 -18.85 1.88
C HIS A 139 1.28 -17.46 1.96
N LEU A 140 0.92 -16.89 0.82
CA LEU A 140 0.27 -15.59 0.77
C LEU A 140 -1.11 -15.61 1.44
N PHE A 141 -1.87 -16.70 1.25
CA PHE A 141 -3.16 -16.90 1.92
C PHE A 141 -2.98 -16.99 3.44
N ASN A 142 -2.07 -17.85 3.90
CA ASN A 142 -1.79 -18.01 5.33
C ASN A 142 -1.32 -16.69 5.96
N PHE A 143 -0.40 -15.99 5.31
CA PHE A 143 0.07 -14.68 5.77
C PHE A 143 -1.07 -13.66 5.87
N SER A 144 -1.95 -13.62 4.87
CA SER A 144 -3.15 -12.76 4.89
C SER A 144 -4.08 -13.10 6.05
N GLN A 145 -4.30 -14.39 6.36
CA GLN A 145 -5.13 -14.79 7.50
C GLN A 145 -4.51 -14.33 8.84
N VAL A 146 -3.22 -14.54 8.99
CA VAL A 146 -2.46 -14.08 10.17
C VAL A 146 -2.61 -12.57 10.36
N LEU A 147 -2.50 -11.77 9.28
CA LEU A 147 -2.69 -10.34 9.34
C LEU A 147 -4.14 -9.96 9.74
N LYS A 148 -5.14 -10.62 9.17
CA LYS A 148 -6.56 -10.40 9.50
C LYS A 148 -6.88 -10.68 10.97
N GLU A 149 -6.32 -11.72 11.56
CA GLU A 149 -6.49 -12.05 12.98
C GLU A 149 -5.95 -10.98 13.92
N THR A 150 -5.02 -10.14 13.47
CA THR A 150 -4.53 -9.01 14.25
C THR A 150 -5.53 -7.86 14.36
N GLY A 151 -6.48 -7.75 13.44
CA GLY A 151 -7.44 -6.65 13.33
C GLY A 151 -6.82 -5.32 12.86
N ILE A 152 -5.57 -5.35 12.40
CA ILE A 152 -4.82 -4.16 11.94
C ILE A 152 -5.20 -3.86 10.48
N THR A 153 -5.22 -2.59 10.11
CA THR A 153 -5.42 -2.20 8.72
C THR A 153 -4.09 -2.26 7.97
N VAL A 154 -4.07 -3.05 6.91
CA VAL A 154 -2.87 -3.35 6.13
C VAL A 154 -3.00 -2.78 4.72
N VAL A 155 -1.99 -2.05 4.26
CA VAL A 155 -1.87 -1.64 2.86
C VAL A 155 -0.57 -2.21 2.30
N MET A 156 -0.67 -2.94 1.20
CA MET A 156 0.48 -3.53 0.53
C MET A 156 0.56 -3.07 -0.92
N THR A 157 1.75 -2.75 -1.39
CA THR A 157 1.96 -2.40 -2.79
C THR A 157 2.38 -3.63 -3.60
N SER A 158 1.99 -3.68 -4.86
CA SER A 158 2.45 -4.70 -5.78
C SER A 158 2.63 -4.16 -7.19
N GLU A 159 3.53 -4.79 -7.94
CA GLU A 159 3.59 -4.62 -9.38
C GLU A 159 2.35 -5.23 -10.04
N ILE A 160 1.99 -4.70 -11.20
CA ILE A 160 0.96 -5.29 -12.05
C ILE A 160 1.54 -6.41 -12.94
N SER A 161 0.65 -7.32 -13.38
CA SER A 161 0.98 -8.32 -14.40
C SER A 161 1.31 -7.64 -15.74
N LYS A 162 2.21 -8.27 -16.51
CA LYS A 162 2.48 -7.84 -17.88
C LYS A 162 1.33 -8.15 -18.84
N GLU A 163 0.47 -9.10 -18.46
CA GLU A 163 -0.64 -9.58 -19.30
C GLU A 163 -1.93 -8.79 -19.04
N SER A 164 -2.08 -8.21 -17.85
CA SER A 164 -3.27 -7.46 -17.47
C SER A 164 -2.93 -6.29 -16.55
N PRO A 165 -3.31 -5.05 -16.90
CA PRO A 165 -3.10 -3.89 -16.03
C PRO A 165 -4.02 -3.89 -14.79
N TYR A 166 -4.97 -4.82 -14.71
CA TYR A 166 -5.94 -4.95 -13.62
C TYR A 166 -5.59 -6.09 -12.65
N SER A 167 -4.44 -6.73 -12.85
CA SER A 167 -4.02 -7.86 -12.05
C SER A 167 -2.66 -7.63 -11.40
N SER A 168 -2.49 -8.08 -10.16
CA SER A 168 -1.20 -8.13 -9.49
C SER A 168 -0.24 -9.04 -10.27
N LYS A 169 1.05 -8.93 -10.03
CA LYS A 169 2.09 -9.65 -10.79
C LYS A 169 1.81 -11.14 -10.94
N TYR A 170 1.26 -11.77 -9.93
CA TYR A 170 0.94 -13.20 -9.89
C TYR A 170 -0.57 -13.50 -9.85
N GLY A 171 -1.43 -12.49 -9.97
CA GLY A 171 -2.88 -12.66 -10.02
C GLY A 171 -3.52 -13.16 -8.73
N LEU A 172 -2.88 -13.01 -7.58
CA LEU A 172 -3.33 -13.58 -6.31
C LEU A 172 -3.95 -12.55 -5.35
N LEU A 173 -3.40 -11.33 -5.32
CA LEU A 173 -3.80 -10.31 -4.34
C LEU A 173 -5.26 -9.90 -4.48
N GLU A 174 -5.80 -9.90 -5.68
CA GLU A 174 -7.20 -9.56 -5.97
C GLU A 174 -8.18 -10.50 -5.27
N TYR A 175 -7.79 -11.75 -5.03
CA TYR A 175 -8.63 -12.75 -4.35
C TYR A 175 -8.46 -12.70 -2.83
N ILE A 176 -7.25 -12.42 -2.37
CA ILE A 176 -6.84 -12.55 -0.97
C ILE A 176 -7.17 -11.28 -0.16
N THR A 177 -7.01 -10.10 -0.77
CA THR A 177 -7.23 -8.81 -0.10
C THR A 177 -8.69 -8.41 -0.07
N ASP A 178 -9.05 -7.53 0.85
CA ASP A 178 -10.41 -6.99 0.98
C ASP A 178 -10.64 -5.82 0.03
N GLY A 179 -9.59 -5.06 -0.28
CA GLY A 179 -9.60 -3.95 -1.23
C GLY A 179 -8.50 -4.03 -2.25
N VAL A 180 -8.75 -3.47 -3.43
CA VAL A 180 -7.76 -3.29 -4.51
C VAL A 180 -7.90 -1.90 -5.08
N ILE A 181 -6.80 -1.17 -5.07
CA ILE A 181 -6.65 0.15 -5.70
C ILE A 181 -5.65 -0.01 -6.82
N ILE A 182 -5.97 0.51 -8.01
CA ILE A 182 -5.09 0.42 -9.18
C ILE A 182 -4.61 1.82 -9.56
N MET A 183 -3.29 1.96 -9.77
CA MET A 183 -2.64 3.18 -10.23
C MET A 183 -1.98 2.92 -11.58
N GLN A 184 -2.36 3.70 -12.59
CA GLN A 184 -1.89 3.52 -13.96
C GLN A 184 -1.39 4.83 -14.57
N GLN A 185 -0.55 4.68 -15.58
CA GLN A 185 -0.14 5.75 -16.47
C GLN A 185 -0.76 5.49 -17.86
N VAL A 186 -1.70 6.33 -18.25
CA VAL A 186 -2.38 6.24 -19.54
C VAL A 186 -1.75 7.24 -20.51
N ARG A 187 -1.30 6.73 -21.64
CA ARG A 187 -0.78 7.58 -22.74
C ARG A 187 -1.94 8.04 -23.60
N HIS A 188 -1.98 9.32 -23.90
CA HIS A 188 -2.95 9.85 -24.85
C HIS A 188 -2.70 9.26 -26.24
N SER A 189 -3.76 9.12 -27.03
CA SER A 189 -3.70 8.51 -28.37
C SER A 189 -2.79 9.25 -29.35
N ASP A 190 -2.62 10.56 -29.16
CA ASP A 190 -1.71 11.42 -29.91
C ASP A 190 -0.26 11.39 -29.41
N LEU A 191 0.02 10.61 -28.36
CA LEU A 191 1.34 10.48 -27.70
C LEU A 191 1.91 11.81 -27.16
N THR A 192 1.11 12.84 -26.97
CA THR A 192 1.56 14.16 -26.49
C THR A 192 1.67 14.23 -24.97
N ALA A 193 0.92 13.38 -24.23
CA ALA A 193 0.87 13.43 -22.79
C ALA A 193 0.68 12.05 -22.14
N VAL A 194 1.00 11.98 -20.86
CA VAL A 194 0.73 10.83 -19.98
C VAL A 194 -0.10 11.33 -18.81
N THR A 195 -1.23 10.71 -18.56
CA THR A 195 -2.09 11.01 -17.41
C THR A 195 -2.01 9.87 -16.40
N ASN A 196 -1.74 10.22 -15.15
CA ASN A 196 -1.85 9.26 -14.06
C ASN A 196 -3.32 9.10 -13.67
N VAL A 197 -3.78 7.86 -13.59
CA VAL A 197 -5.16 7.53 -13.21
C VAL A 197 -5.20 6.52 -12.08
N ILE A 198 -6.21 6.64 -11.23
CA ILE A 198 -6.46 5.79 -10.08
C ILE A 198 -7.90 5.32 -10.09
N GLU A 199 -8.11 4.05 -9.72
CA GLU A 199 -9.43 3.48 -9.51
C GLU A 199 -9.46 2.60 -8.26
N VAL A 200 -10.63 2.49 -7.64
CA VAL A 200 -10.91 1.50 -6.60
C VAL A 200 -11.60 0.31 -7.30
N LEU A 201 -10.83 -0.72 -7.64
CA LEU A 201 -11.35 -1.90 -8.34
C LEU A 201 -12.36 -2.67 -7.48
N LYS A 202 -12.05 -2.80 -6.19
CA LYS A 202 -12.95 -3.38 -5.20
C LYS A 202 -12.65 -2.85 -3.78
N MET A 203 -13.69 -2.85 -2.93
CA MET A 203 -13.56 -2.70 -1.49
C MET A 203 -14.71 -3.44 -0.82
N ARG A 204 -14.39 -4.48 -0.03
CA ARG A 204 -15.40 -5.27 0.66
C ARG A 204 -16.04 -4.46 1.79
N HIS A 205 -17.31 -4.74 2.08
CA HIS A 205 -18.09 -4.23 3.21
C HIS A 205 -18.38 -2.73 3.22
N ILE A 206 -17.94 -1.97 2.22
CA ILE A 206 -18.35 -0.59 2.00
C ILE A 206 -18.64 -0.35 0.51
N ASP A 207 -19.44 0.65 0.25
CA ASP A 207 -19.56 1.20 -1.11
C ASP A 207 -18.31 2.01 -1.46
N HIS A 208 -18.01 2.12 -2.75
CA HIS A 208 -16.89 2.89 -3.26
C HIS A 208 -17.18 3.39 -4.66
N SER A 209 -16.50 4.46 -5.08
CA SER A 209 -16.60 4.98 -6.43
C SER A 209 -16.19 3.91 -7.46
N LYS A 210 -16.93 3.85 -8.57
CA LYS A 210 -16.60 3.05 -9.76
C LYS A 210 -15.91 3.88 -10.84
N GLU A 211 -15.63 5.15 -10.54
CA GLU A 211 -15.01 6.06 -11.51
C GLU A 211 -13.49 5.91 -11.51
N ILE A 212 -12.90 6.04 -12.69
CA ILE A 212 -11.48 6.25 -12.85
C ILE A 212 -11.22 7.74 -12.74
N LYS A 213 -10.33 8.14 -11.83
CA LYS A 213 -9.99 9.56 -11.62
C LYS A 213 -8.52 9.82 -11.94
N SER A 214 -8.22 11.01 -12.46
CA SER A 214 -6.85 11.45 -12.61
C SER A 214 -6.24 11.84 -11.26
N TYR A 215 -4.93 11.68 -11.12
CA TYR A 215 -4.19 12.15 -9.96
C TYR A 215 -2.85 12.78 -10.34
N SER A 216 -2.35 13.61 -9.48
CA SER A 216 -1.03 14.23 -9.59
C SER A 216 -0.19 13.92 -8.36
N ILE A 217 1.12 13.75 -8.58
CA ILE A 217 2.12 13.73 -7.50
C ILE A 217 2.66 15.16 -7.41
N THR A 218 2.33 15.84 -6.34
CA THR A 218 2.71 17.24 -6.07
C THR A 218 3.81 17.31 -5.02
N LYS A 219 4.31 18.49 -4.73
CA LYS A 219 5.25 18.71 -3.63
C LYS A 219 4.68 18.36 -2.24
N ASN A 220 3.38 18.21 -2.11
CA ASN A 220 2.70 17.87 -0.85
C ASN A 220 2.17 16.43 -0.83
N GLY A 221 2.53 15.61 -1.83
CA GLY A 221 2.05 14.23 -1.99
C GLY A 221 1.08 14.05 -3.15
N ILE A 222 0.30 12.97 -3.10
CA ILE A 222 -0.69 12.63 -4.11
C ILE A 222 -1.98 13.40 -3.88
N VAL A 223 -2.54 13.91 -4.98
CA VAL A 223 -3.84 14.55 -5.02
C VAL A 223 -4.68 13.89 -6.12
N VAL A 224 -5.85 13.37 -5.78
CA VAL A 224 -6.82 12.82 -6.73
C VAL A 224 -7.82 13.91 -7.09
N HIS A 225 -8.05 14.10 -8.40
CA HIS A 225 -8.90 15.18 -8.90
C HIS A 225 -10.36 14.73 -8.98
N SER A 226 -11.24 15.32 -8.18
CA SER A 226 -12.66 14.94 -8.06
C SER A 226 -13.55 15.43 -9.21
N GLY A 227 -13.08 16.38 -10.02
CA GLY A 227 -13.90 17.10 -11.02
C GLY A 227 -13.67 16.75 -12.50
N SER A 228 -12.77 15.87 -12.86
CA SER A 228 -12.45 15.54 -14.23
C SER A 228 -12.70 14.07 -14.52
N GLY A 229 -13.74 13.76 -15.29
CA GLY A 229 -13.79 12.49 -16.02
C GLY A 229 -12.53 12.37 -16.87
N VAL A 230 -11.87 11.21 -16.83
CA VAL A 230 -10.72 10.96 -17.68
C VAL A 230 -11.26 10.74 -19.10
N PHE A 231 -11.17 11.76 -19.94
CA PHE A 231 -11.38 11.59 -21.38
C PHE A 231 -10.10 10.96 -21.95
N ILE A 232 -10.17 9.67 -22.26
CA ILE A 232 -9.10 8.88 -22.90
C ILE A 232 -9.32 8.88 -24.41
#